data_0de3f59e42974d7caf99a19e242484d2
#
_entry.id   0de3f59e42974d7caf99a19e242484d2
#
_cell.length_a   1.000
_cell.length_b   1.000
_cell.length_c   1.000
_cell.angle_alpha   90.00
_cell.angle_beta   90.00
_cell.angle_gamma   90.00
#
_symmetry.space_group_name_H-M   'P 1'
#
loop_
_entity.id
_entity.type
_entity.pdbx_description
1 polymer ?
#
loop_
_entity_poly.entity_id
_entity_poly.type
_entity_poly.pdbx_seq_one_letter_code
_entity_poly.pdbx_strand_id
1 'polypeptide(L)'
;MYRKTYFCVCEGQQEEMYLKRVAFLLKKFPERVVTFNTTYGLPERLKKNYTEYDNAALFDYDFKDLEFRENITICQQLLRKSRRENGKNVYHAYSNVNIDLWFILHKEDFNRPVASNDAYIADVRRIYG
;
A
#
# COMPACT_ATOMS: atom_id res chain seq x y z
N MET A 1 -21.17 -15.62 1.43
CA MET A 1 -20.44 -14.49 2.02
C MET A 1 -19.02 -14.45 1.48
N TYR A 2 -18.58 -13.31 0.97
CA TYR A 2 -17.21 -13.12 0.51
C TYR A 2 -16.30 -12.77 1.68
N ARG A 3 -15.26 -13.56 1.89
CA ARG A 3 -14.22 -13.30 2.89
C ARG A 3 -12.86 -13.33 2.22
N LYS A 4 -12.06 -12.30 2.41
CA LYS A 4 -10.73 -12.22 1.83
C LYS A 4 -9.75 -11.65 2.86
N THR A 5 -8.63 -12.32 3.00
CA THR A 5 -7.53 -11.86 3.84
C THR A 5 -6.32 -11.58 2.98
N TYR A 6 -5.73 -10.41 3.20
CA TYR A 6 -4.48 -10.01 2.55
C TYR A 6 -3.40 -9.85 3.61
N PHE A 7 -2.21 -10.34 3.30
CA PHE A 7 -1.03 -10.02 4.08
C PHE A 7 -0.35 -8.80 3.44
N CYS A 8 -0.25 -7.70 4.19
CA CYS A 8 0.19 -6.41 3.66
C CYS A 8 1.48 -5.94 4.33
N VAL A 9 2.49 -5.67 3.53
CA VAL A 9 3.71 -5.01 3.99
C VAL A 9 3.56 -3.53 3.68
N CYS A 10 3.61 -2.70 4.73
CA CYS A 10 3.44 -1.26 4.65
C CYS A 10 4.76 -0.59 5.02
N GLU A 11 5.16 0.42 4.24
CA GLU A 11 6.41 1.13 4.51
C GLU A 11 6.34 1.87 5.84
N GLY A 12 5.17 2.37 6.22
CA GLY A 12 5.01 3.10 7.47
C GLY A 12 3.61 3.00 8.06
N GLN A 13 3.45 3.70 9.17
CA GLN A 13 2.20 3.72 9.94
C GLN A 13 1.03 4.31 9.16
N GLN A 14 1.29 5.27 8.27
CA GLN A 14 0.23 5.94 7.51
C GLN A 14 -0.46 4.99 6.55
N GLU A 15 0.30 4.15 5.85
CA GLU A 15 -0.25 3.13 4.96
C GLU A 15 -1.09 2.12 5.74
N GLU A 16 -0.61 1.70 6.90
CA GLU A 16 -1.36 0.79 7.78
C GLU A 16 -2.67 1.41 8.24
N MET A 17 -2.66 2.65 8.67
CA MET A 17 -3.85 3.37 9.10
C MET A 17 -4.86 3.50 7.96
N TYR A 18 -4.38 3.76 6.76
CA TYR A 18 -5.24 3.83 5.58
C TYR A 18 -5.94 2.50 5.33
N LEU A 19 -5.21 1.39 5.35
CA LEU A 19 -5.80 0.06 5.15
C LEU A 19 -6.81 -0.30 6.23
N LYS A 20 -6.52 0.02 7.47
CA LYS A 20 -7.46 -0.21 8.59
C LYS A 20 -8.74 0.61 8.41
N ARG A 21 -8.63 1.84 7.93
CA ARG A 21 -9.80 2.67 7.67
C ARG A 21 -10.63 2.12 6.52
N VAL A 22 -9.99 1.66 5.45
CA VAL A 22 -10.68 1.01 4.33
C VAL A 22 -11.43 -0.24 4.80
N ALA A 23 -10.79 -1.10 5.59
CA ALA A 23 -11.44 -2.29 6.15
C ALA A 23 -12.64 -1.92 7.02
N PHE A 24 -12.54 -0.88 7.83
CA PHE A 24 -13.64 -0.40 8.65
C PHE A 24 -14.82 0.07 7.80
N LEU A 25 -14.55 0.83 6.74
CA LEU A 25 -15.60 1.34 5.86
C LEU A 25 -16.28 0.22 5.07
N LEU A 26 -15.53 -0.83 4.71
CA LEU A 26 -16.08 -1.98 4.00
C LEU A 26 -17.04 -2.80 4.84
N LYS A 27 -17.02 -2.67 6.17
CA LYS A 27 -17.99 -3.32 7.05
C LYS A 27 -19.43 -2.90 6.80
N LYS A 28 -19.65 -1.79 6.08
CA LYS A 28 -21.00 -1.38 5.65
C LYS A 28 -21.60 -2.35 4.63
N PHE A 29 -20.80 -3.22 4.06
CA PHE A 29 -21.22 -4.24 3.09
C PHE A 29 -21.07 -5.62 3.74
N PRO A 30 -22.10 -6.10 4.46
CA PRO A 30 -21.96 -7.30 5.30
C PRO A 30 -21.67 -8.59 4.52
N GLU A 31 -21.97 -8.64 3.23
CA GLU A 31 -21.64 -9.78 2.39
C GLU A 31 -20.16 -9.83 1.97
N ARG A 32 -19.38 -8.81 2.29
CA ARG A 32 -17.96 -8.74 1.96
C ARG A 32 -17.15 -8.41 3.20
N VAL A 33 -16.36 -9.37 3.64
CA VAL A 33 -15.45 -9.18 4.76
C VAL A 33 -14.02 -9.20 4.24
N VAL A 34 -13.31 -8.08 4.41
CA VAL A 34 -11.91 -7.93 4.01
C VAL A 34 -11.07 -7.68 5.25
N THR A 35 -10.02 -8.46 5.40
CA THR A 35 -9.08 -8.34 6.50
C THR A 35 -7.70 -8.05 5.94
N PHE A 36 -7.05 -7.02 6.48
CA PHE A 36 -5.65 -6.71 6.16
C PHE A 36 -4.78 -7.05 7.38
N ASN A 37 -3.97 -8.08 7.24
CA ASN A 37 -2.93 -8.39 8.22
C ASN A 37 -1.69 -7.58 7.82
N THR A 38 -1.31 -6.62 8.65
CA THR A 38 -0.29 -5.65 8.31
C THR A 38 1.01 -5.85 9.09
N THR A 39 2.12 -5.57 8.44
CA THR A 39 3.42 -5.46 9.08
C THR A 39 4.20 -4.32 8.41
N TYR A 40 5.16 -3.75 9.12
CA TYR A 40 6.01 -2.71 8.56
C TYR A 40 7.18 -3.30 7.82
N GLY A 41 7.58 -2.67 6.74
CA GLY A 41 8.75 -3.05 5.97
C GLY A 41 8.61 -2.73 4.49
N LEU A 42 9.57 -3.20 3.73
CA LEU A 42 9.62 -3.09 2.28
C LEU A 42 9.16 -4.39 1.62
N PRO A 43 8.89 -4.39 0.31
CA PRO A 43 8.39 -5.57 -0.38
C PRO A 43 9.20 -6.85 -0.18
N GLU A 44 10.51 -6.73 0.07
CA GLU A 44 11.37 -7.89 0.35
C GLU A 44 10.84 -8.73 1.50
N ARG A 45 10.15 -8.14 2.44
CA ARG A 45 9.58 -8.85 3.58
C ARG A 45 8.51 -9.86 3.19
N LEU A 46 7.89 -9.69 2.03
CA LEU A 46 6.91 -10.65 1.51
C LEU A 46 7.54 -12.00 1.15
N LYS A 47 8.83 -12.05 0.89
CA LYS A 47 9.52 -13.28 0.51
C LYS A 47 9.33 -14.42 1.52
N LYS A 48 9.07 -14.09 2.78
CA LYS A 48 8.92 -15.06 3.86
C LYS A 48 7.50 -15.62 3.98
N ASN A 49 6.49 -14.86 3.58
CA ASN A 49 5.09 -15.14 3.92
C ASN A 49 4.12 -15.14 2.74
N TYR A 50 4.63 -15.25 1.51
CA TYR A 50 3.78 -15.11 0.32
C TYR A 50 2.93 -16.33 -0.02
N THR A 51 3.02 -17.39 0.77
CA THR A 51 2.41 -18.69 0.43
C THR A 51 1.00 -18.91 0.97
N GLU A 52 0.62 -18.22 2.03
CA GLU A 52 -0.62 -18.51 2.76
C GLU A 52 -1.81 -17.68 2.29
N TYR A 53 -1.58 -16.40 2.06
CA TYR A 53 -2.62 -15.45 1.63
C TYR A 53 -2.19 -14.73 0.37
N ASP A 54 -3.13 -14.05 -0.26
CA ASP A 54 -2.75 -13.03 -1.23
C ASP A 54 -1.98 -11.92 -0.48
N ASN A 55 -0.96 -11.41 -1.11
CA ASN A 55 -0.03 -10.48 -0.50
C ASN A 55 -0.10 -9.13 -1.19
N ALA A 56 0.22 -8.08 -0.46
CA ALA A 56 0.30 -6.74 -0.99
C ALA A 56 1.47 -5.98 -0.37
N ALA A 57 2.07 -5.11 -1.14
CA ALA A 57 3.09 -4.19 -0.65
C ALA A 57 2.64 -2.76 -0.97
N LEU A 58 2.70 -1.89 0.03
CA LEU A 58 2.39 -0.48 -0.10
C LEU A 58 3.63 0.33 0.25
N PHE A 59 4.11 1.12 -0.70
CA PHE A 59 5.36 1.87 -0.55
C PHE A 59 5.32 3.18 -1.33
N ASP A 60 6.29 4.05 -1.05
CA ASP A 60 6.39 5.36 -1.66
C ASP A 60 7.48 5.40 -2.72
N TYR A 61 7.31 6.26 -3.71
CA TYR A 61 8.39 6.65 -4.62
C TYR A 61 9.48 7.44 -3.87
N ASP A 62 9.07 8.48 -3.17
CA ASP A 62 9.91 9.27 -2.25
C ASP A 62 11.22 9.79 -2.87
N PHE A 63 11.23 10.05 -4.20
CA PHE A 63 12.42 10.47 -4.95
C PHE A 63 13.61 9.51 -4.86
N LYS A 64 13.39 8.27 -4.47
CA LYS A 64 14.43 7.23 -4.35
C LYS A 64 14.32 6.25 -5.51
N ASP A 65 14.77 6.67 -6.69
CA ASP A 65 14.58 5.94 -7.94
C ASP A 65 15.07 4.50 -7.90
N LEU A 66 16.28 4.27 -7.40
CA LEU A 66 16.86 2.92 -7.36
C LEU A 66 16.09 2.00 -6.43
N GLU A 67 15.79 2.49 -5.23
CA GLU A 67 15.05 1.73 -4.23
C GLU A 67 13.63 1.43 -4.71
N PHE A 68 12.98 2.40 -5.33
CA PHE A 68 11.65 2.21 -5.91
C PHE A 68 11.65 1.13 -6.99
N ARG A 69 12.61 1.17 -7.91
CA ARG A 69 12.75 0.16 -8.97
C ARG A 69 13.01 -1.23 -8.41
N GLU A 70 13.84 -1.33 -7.38
CA GLU A 70 14.07 -2.60 -6.68
C GLU A 70 12.79 -3.14 -6.09
N ASN A 71 12.01 -2.31 -5.43
CA ASN A 71 10.76 -2.72 -4.82
C ASN A 71 9.75 -3.24 -5.87
N ILE A 72 9.63 -2.56 -6.99
CA ILE A 72 8.80 -3.03 -8.12
C ILE A 72 9.29 -4.38 -8.63
N THR A 73 10.60 -4.51 -8.83
CA THR A 73 11.20 -5.75 -9.34
C THR A 73 10.94 -6.93 -8.39
N ILE A 74 11.10 -6.71 -7.09
CA ILE A 74 10.82 -7.73 -6.08
C ILE A 74 9.35 -8.17 -6.15
N CYS A 75 8.43 -7.24 -6.22
CA CYS A 75 7.01 -7.57 -6.33
C CYS A 75 6.69 -8.38 -7.58
N GLN A 76 7.27 -8.02 -8.71
CA GLN A 76 7.06 -8.75 -9.97
C GLN A 76 7.64 -10.16 -9.91
N GLN A 77 8.82 -10.32 -9.34
CA GLN A 77 9.45 -11.64 -9.16
C GLN A 77 8.62 -12.53 -8.24
N LEU A 78 8.14 -11.99 -7.13
CA LEU A 78 7.30 -12.72 -6.19
C LEU A 78 5.95 -13.11 -6.81
N LEU A 79 5.37 -12.24 -7.62
CA LEU A 79 4.12 -12.55 -8.31
C LEU A 79 4.30 -13.74 -9.25
N ARG A 80 5.36 -13.74 -10.05
CA ARG A 80 5.66 -14.86 -10.96
C ARG A 80 5.87 -16.17 -10.20
N LYS A 81 6.64 -16.09 -9.12
CA LYS A 81 6.92 -17.26 -8.28
C LYS A 81 5.66 -17.78 -7.60
N SER A 82 4.86 -16.89 -7.05
CA SER A 82 3.63 -17.24 -6.35
C SER A 82 2.59 -17.88 -7.29
N ARG A 83 2.41 -17.34 -8.48
CA ARG A 83 1.51 -17.92 -9.48
C ARG A 83 1.92 -19.33 -9.87
N ARG A 84 3.22 -19.58 -9.98
CA ARG A 84 3.77 -20.87 -10.35
C ARG A 84 3.65 -21.90 -9.23
N GLU A 85 3.87 -21.51 -7.98
CA GLU A 85 3.97 -22.44 -6.85
C GLU A 85 2.65 -22.65 -6.10
N ASN A 86 1.82 -21.61 -5.93
CA ASN A 86 0.65 -21.71 -5.07
C ASN A 86 -0.60 -20.96 -5.57
N GLY A 87 -0.51 -20.27 -6.69
CA GLY A 87 -1.63 -19.54 -7.28
C GLY A 87 -2.07 -18.29 -6.53
N LYS A 88 -1.33 -17.85 -5.52
CA LYS A 88 -1.64 -16.63 -4.79
C LYS A 88 -1.17 -15.40 -5.55
N ASN A 89 -1.84 -14.27 -5.32
CA ASN A 89 -1.47 -13.01 -5.93
C ASN A 89 -0.51 -12.22 -5.04
N VAL A 90 0.31 -11.41 -5.70
CA VAL A 90 1.17 -10.42 -5.04
C VAL A 90 0.88 -9.07 -5.68
N TYR A 91 0.21 -8.21 -4.95
CA TYR A 91 -0.16 -6.87 -5.42
C TYR A 91 0.88 -5.86 -4.93
N HIS A 92 1.03 -4.79 -5.67
CA HIS A 92 1.79 -3.66 -5.16
C HIS A 92 1.04 -2.37 -5.48
N ALA A 93 1.11 -1.45 -4.54
CA ALA A 93 0.58 -0.11 -4.68
C ALA A 93 1.62 0.88 -4.19
N TYR A 94 1.73 1.99 -4.88
CA TYR A 94 2.69 3.01 -4.49
C TYR A 94 2.11 4.41 -4.66
N SER A 95 2.63 5.32 -3.88
CA SER A 95 2.31 6.74 -3.98
C SER A 95 3.48 7.50 -4.58
N ASN A 96 3.19 8.38 -5.46
CA ASN A 96 4.15 9.31 -6.01
C ASN A 96 3.76 10.72 -5.48
N VAL A 97 4.45 11.29 -4.56
CA VAL A 97 5.77 11.01 -3.99
C VAL A 97 5.64 10.14 -2.73
N ASN A 98 4.60 10.36 -1.94
CA ASN A 98 4.26 9.58 -0.77
C ASN A 98 2.73 9.53 -0.58
N ILE A 99 2.28 8.81 0.45
CA ILE A 99 0.86 8.61 0.68
C ILE A 99 0.10 9.90 1.05
N ASP A 100 0.80 10.95 1.48
CA ASP A 100 0.15 12.23 1.79
C ASP A 100 -0.56 12.81 0.56
N LEU A 101 0.01 12.63 -0.63
CA LEU A 101 -0.67 13.01 -1.87
C LEU A 101 -2.03 12.30 -1.98
N TRP A 102 -2.07 11.01 -1.65
CA TRP A 102 -3.30 10.23 -1.69
C TRP A 102 -4.35 10.79 -0.71
N PHE A 103 -3.93 11.17 0.50
CA PHE A 103 -4.82 11.81 1.46
C PHE A 103 -5.37 13.14 0.94
N ILE A 104 -4.53 13.95 0.31
CA ILE A 104 -4.95 15.21 -0.29
C ILE A 104 -5.99 14.97 -1.38
N LEU A 105 -5.75 14.02 -2.28
CA LEU A 105 -6.63 13.72 -3.41
C LEU A 105 -8.01 13.21 -2.98
N HIS A 106 -8.18 12.71 -1.76
CA HIS A 106 -9.48 12.34 -1.23
C HIS A 106 -10.37 13.56 -0.95
N LYS A 107 -9.81 14.75 -0.84
CA LYS A 107 -10.51 15.96 -0.45
C LYS A 107 -10.50 17.06 -1.52
N GLU A 108 -9.46 17.14 -2.32
CA GLU A 108 -9.31 18.16 -3.34
C GLU A 108 -8.37 17.73 -4.46
N ASP A 109 -8.44 18.41 -5.59
CA ASP A 109 -7.51 18.18 -6.68
C ASP A 109 -6.12 18.73 -6.31
N PHE A 110 -5.10 18.04 -6.74
CA PHE A 110 -3.72 18.45 -6.53
C PHE A 110 -2.98 18.35 -7.87
N ASN A 111 -2.59 19.49 -8.41
CA ASN A 111 -1.95 19.55 -9.74
C ASN A 111 -0.80 20.58 -9.73
N ARG A 112 0.19 20.34 -8.88
CA ARG A 112 1.38 21.18 -8.80
C ARG A 112 2.61 20.34 -8.52
N PRO A 113 3.78 20.76 -9.04
CA PRO A 113 5.02 20.04 -8.83
C PRO A 113 5.43 20.07 -7.36
N VAL A 114 6.09 19.01 -6.92
CA VAL A 114 6.54 18.84 -5.55
C VAL A 114 8.01 18.47 -5.58
N ALA A 115 8.83 19.23 -4.84
CA ALA A 115 10.28 19.03 -4.80
C ALA A 115 10.75 18.11 -3.67
N SER A 116 9.92 17.90 -2.64
CA SER A 116 10.24 17.06 -1.49
C SER A 116 8.99 16.51 -0.84
N ASN A 117 9.16 15.51 0.02
CA ASN A 117 8.05 14.91 0.78
C ASN A 117 7.36 15.92 1.70
N ASP A 118 8.15 16.84 2.27
CA ASP A 118 7.64 17.82 3.23
C ASP A 118 6.63 18.78 2.60
N ALA A 119 6.63 18.90 1.28
CA ALA A 119 5.71 19.79 0.58
C ALA A 119 4.24 19.41 0.79
N TYR A 120 3.94 18.15 1.10
CA TYR A 120 2.56 17.72 1.35
C TYR A 120 2.08 17.97 2.77
N ILE A 121 2.99 18.14 3.72
CA ILE A 121 2.64 18.25 5.14
C ILE A 121 1.71 19.43 5.40
N ALA A 122 2.00 20.57 4.79
CA ALA A 122 1.18 21.76 4.95
C ALA A 122 -0.25 21.56 4.43
N ASP A 123 -0.40 20.89 3.28
CA ASP A 123 -1.70 20.60 2.69
C ASP A 123 -2.50 19.61 3.53
N VAL A 124 -1.87 18.57 4.05
CA VAL A 124 -2.52 17.59 4.92
C VAL A 124 -3.00 18.26 6.20
N ARG A 125 -2.18 19.12 6.80
CA ARG A 125 -2.57 19.88 7.99
C ARG A 125 -3.73 20.84 7.72
N ARG A 126 -3.73 21.50 6.56
CA ARG A 126 -4.81 22.40 6.17
C ARG A 126 -6.12 21.66 6.00
N ILE A 127 -6.11 20.48 5.39
CA ILE A 127 -7.30 19.71 5.03
C ILE A 127 -7.85 18.92 6.22
N TYR A 128 -6.99 18.30 7.00
CA TYR A 128 -7.39 17.36 8.07
C TYR A 128 -7.21 17.90 9.48
N GLY A 129 -6.45 18.97 9.64
CA GLY A 129 -6.21 19.57 10.94
C GLY A 129 -4.98 19.09 11.70
#